data_1dfd25452d16d25da5b749694ddbed63
#
_entry.id   1dfd25452d16d25da5b749694ddbed63
#
_cell.length_a   1.000
_cell.length_b   1.000
_cell.length_c   1.000
_cell.angle_alpha   90.00
_cell.angle_beta   90.00
_cell.angle_gamma   90.00
#
_symmetry.space_group_name_H-M   'P 1'
#
loop_
_entity.id
_entity.type
_entity.pdbx_description
1 polymer ?
#
loop_
_entity_poly.entity_id
_entity_poly.type
_entity_poly.pdbx_seq_one_letter_code
_entity_poly.pdbx_strand_id
1 'polypeptide(L)'
;MKLSACVIVKNEAKNLPRWFAYAKAAADEMIVVDTGSTDDTAALAKAAGAKVYSFAWQNDFAAAKNFAIAQATGDWVAFLDADEYFLPAAGPEVRALLERAAGETEAFLFRRVDLDADRNDAYLGASIQWRIFRCRPGLRYVGAVHEELADEAGREIRAEFVPDLTIYHTGYSTSVARQKSDRNLAILLAERERRGPKARDAFYLADCYYGMGDYESAARFAREAVESRLQAQGMNNRPYAVLLQSLIHLARPADEIEAAYRLAARRYPLLAEFPLMWGGYLWHQKDYPAAEKILRQGVALYEKGTGQDTTDVSAGEQAKNFLPAAFWQLGKVAAWRGQAGEALEYYARGLREAPYEEVLLRSAAGLLQAVPAADAIAFFNTVYDKQRDAVYLAQTLARTPLREAALYYDRQAKGRALPEAETFRLAGRVAAYAAASLEASESMSRLGVWAEQRTDSSGGQGALAVLLPAMLRRTAAGDAVTEREKKAAKAFGREMRGLGVGEERG
;
A
#
# COMPACT_ATOMS: atom_id res chain seq x y z
N MET A 1 -13.69 0.32 -34.21
CA MET A 1 -14.04 -0.81 -33.35
C MET A 1 -14.86 -0.33 -32.16
N LYS A 2 -15.87 -1.06 -31.74
CA LYS A 2 -16.75 -0.72 -30.63
C LYS A 2 -16.28 -1.41 -29.35
N LEU A 3 -16.23 -0.66 -28.23
CA LEU A 3 -15.80 -1.14 -26.92
C LEU A 3 -16.99 -1.13 -25.93
N SER A 4 -17.29 -2.27 -25.32
CA SER A 4 -18.24 -2.39 -24.22
C SER A 4 -17.49 -2.40 -22.89
N ALA A 5 -17.70 -1.41 -22.01
CA ALA A 5 -17.20 -1.45 -20.65
C ALA A 5 -18.20 -2.20 -19.76
N CYS A 6 -17.77 -3.29 -19.17
CA CYS A 6 -18.57 -4.17 -18.32
C CYS A 6 -18.07 -4.19 -16.89
N VAL A 7 -19.00 -4.22 -15.94
CA VAL A 7 -18.70 -4.38 -14.51
C VAL A 7 -19.84 -5.15 -13.81
N ILE A 8 -19.46 -5.96 -12.81
CA ILE A 8 -20.41 -6.50 -11.84
C ILE A 8 -20.27 -5.73 -10.54
N VAL A 9 -21.37 -5.44 -9.87
CA VAL A 9 -21.40 -4.57 -8.69
C VAL A 9 -22.26 -5.15 -7.57
N LYS A 10 -21.86 -4.84 -6.32
CA LYS A 10 -22.67 -5.00 -5.11
C LYS A 10 -22.21 -4.03 -4.05
N ASN A 11 -23.01 -2.98 -3.77
CA ASN A 11 -22.70 -1.91 -2.81
C ASN A 11 -21.37 -1.19 -3.15
N GLU A 12 -21.27 -0.71 -4.40
CA GLU A 12 -20.07 -0.07 -4.96
C GLU A 12 -20.28 1.43 -5.26
N ALA A 13 -21.27 2.07 -4.62
CA ALA A 13 -21.59 3.49 -4.83
C ALA A 13 -20.35 4.41 -4.67
N LYS A 14 -19.44 4.07 -3.77
CA LYS A 14 -18.18 4.80 -3.52
C LYS A 14 -17.21 4.71 -4.71
N ASN A 15 -17.11 3.58 -5.36
CA ASN A 15 -16.09 3.29 -6.38
C ASN A 15 -16.55 3.65 -7.81
N LEU A 16 -17.83 3.47 -8.09
CA LEU A 16 -18.42 3.70 -9.41
C LEU A 16 -18.10 5.06 -10.06
N PRO A 17 -18.01 6.19 -9.34
CA PRO A 17 -17.66 7.46 -9.98
C PRO A 17 -16.31 7.44 -10.71
N ARG A 18 -15.28 6.79 -10.14
CA ARG A 18 -13.97 6.62 -10.78
C ARG A 18 -14.05 5.69 -11.98
N TRP A 19 -14.79 4.59 -11.85
CA TRP A 19 -15.03 3.65 -12.93
C TRP A 19 -15.75 4.30 -14.11
N PHE A 20 -16.80 5.10 -13.87
CA PHE A 20 -17.52 5.82 -14.93
C PHE A 20 -16.69 6.91 -15.60
N ALA A 21 -15.80 7.56 -14.87
CA ALA A 21 -14.93 8.59 -15.45
C ALA A 21 -14.03 7.99 -16.56
N TYR A 22 -13.49 6.80 -16.33
CA TYR A 22 -12.74 6.06 -17.35
C TYR A 22 -13.68 5.51 -18.45
N ALA A 23 -14.76 4.83 -18.09
CA ALA A 23 -15.62 4.16 -19.05
C ALA A 23 -16.22 5.16 -20.06
N LYS A 24 -16.63 6.36 -19.62
CA LYS A 24 -17.12 7.43 -20.50
C LYS A 24 -16.07 7.96 -21.46
N ALA A 25 -14.79 7.92 -21.08
CA ALA A 25 -13.69 8.38 -21.93
C ALA A 25 -13.27 7.36 -23.00
N ALA A 26 -13.47 6.07 -22.74
CA ALA A 26 -12.96 4.99 -23.58
C ALA A 26 -14.04 4.19 -24.31
N ALA A 27 -15.20 3.93 -23.70
CA ALA A 27 -16.17 2.96 -24.17
C ALA A 27 -17.34 3.60 -24.96
N ASP A 28 -17.95 2.79 -25.84
CA ASP A 28 -19.14 3.15 -26.61
C ASP A 28 -20.44 2.81 -25.85
N GLU A 29 -20.35 1.86 -24.93
CA GLU A 29 -21.44 1.49 -24.02
C GLU A 29 -20.90 1.04 -22.66
N MET A 30 -21.73 1.23 -21.65
CA MET A 30 -21.45 0.80 -20.28
C MET A 30 -22.51 -0.19 -19.83
N ILE A 31 -22.09 -1.36 -19.36
CA ILE A 31 -22.93 -2.45 -18.89
C ILE A 31 -22.60 -2.67 -17.41
N VAL A 32 -23.60 -2.50 -16.57
CA VAL A 32 -23.50 -2.71 -15.13
C VAL A 32 -24.45 -3.84 -14.75
N VAL A 33 -23.90 -4.88 -14.14
CA VAL A 33 -24.67 -6.01 -13.61
C VAL A 33 -24.69 -5.92 -12.10
N ASP A 34 -25.83 -5.57 -11.54
CA ASP A 34 -26.07 -5.47 -10.10
C ASP A 34 -26.43 -6.85 -9.53
N THR A 35 -25.63 -7.31 -8.59
CA THR A 35 -25.78 -8.62 -7.93
C THR A 35 -26.50 -8.54 -6.58
N GLY A 36 -27.26 -7.48 -6.36
CA GLY A 36 -28.09 -7.26 -5.17
C GLY A 36 -27.54 -6.17 -4.25
N SER A 37 -27.32 -4.97 -4.81
CA SER A 37 -26.97 -3.78 -4.02
C SER A 37 -28.15 -3.28 -3.20
N THR A 38 -27.83 -2.73 -2.03
CA THR A 38 -28.77 -2.11 -1.09
C THR A 38 -28.50 -0.62 -0.88
N ASP A 39 -27.44 -0.11 -1.48
CA ASP A 39 -27.06 1.30 -1.51
C ASP A 39 -27.44 1.97 -2.86
N ASP A 40 -26.94 3.18 -3.11
CA ASP A 40 -27.25 3.96 -4.31
C ASP A 40 -26.55 3.46 -5.60
N THR A 41 -25.85 2.30 -5.56
CA THR A 41 -25.09 1.76 -6.69
C THR A 41 -25.89 1.73 -7.99
N ALA A 42 -27.07 1.10 -7.98
CA ALA A 42 -27.91 0.96 -9.18
C ALA A 42 -28.45 2.31 -9.69
N ALA A 43 -28.78 3.23 -8.77
CA ALA A 43 -29.24 4.57 -9.11
C ALA A 43 -28.15 5.40 -9.78
N LEU A 44 -26.93 5.37 -9.22
CA LEU A 44 -25.73 6.02 -9.79
C LEU A 44 -25.39 5.47 -11.17
N ALA A 45 -25.48 4.16 -11.37
CA ALA A 45 -25.22 3.54 -12.66
C ALA A 45 -26.21 4.02 -13.74
N LYS A 46 -27.50 4.06 -13.44
CA LYS A 46 -28.53 4.60 -14.35
C LYS A 46 -28.30 6.08 -14.64
N ALA A 47 -28.01 6.88 -13.63
CA ALA A 47 -27.74 8.31 -13.77
C ALA A 47 -26.48 8.57 -14.63
N ALA A 48 -25.50 7.67 -14.61
CA ALA A 48 -24.31 7.76 -15.46
C ALA A 48 -24.58 7.38 -16.93
N GLY A 49 -25.78 6.85 -17.27
CA GLY A 49 -26.15 6.41 -18.61
C GLY A 49 -25.78 4.95 -18.91
N ALA A 50 -25.46 4.14 -17.90
CA ALA A 50 -25.18 2.73 -18.09
C ALA A 50 -26.46 1.91 -18.29
N LYS A 51 -26.34 0.82 -19.06
CA LYS A 51 -27.34 -0.24 -19.12
C LYS A 51 -27.20 -1.09 -17.85
N VAL A 52 -28.22 -1.06 -17.00
CA VAL A 52 -28.19 -1.75 -15.69
C VAL A 52 -29.04 -3.01 -15.77
N TYR A 53 -28.44 -4.14 -15.43
CA TYR A 53 -29.09 -5.46 -15.37
C TYR A 53 -29.00 -6.00 -13.95
N SER A 54 -30.01 -6.75 -13.51
CA SER A 54 -29.98 -7.47 -12.24
C SER A 54 -29.60 -8.92 -12.46
N PHE A 55 -28.74 -9.43 -11.58
CA PHE A 55 -28.31 -10.83 -11.57
C PHE A 55 -28.39 -11.39 -10.14
N ALA A 56 -29.14 -12.46 -9.93
CA ALA A 56 -29.21 -13.10 -8.62
C ALA A 56 -27.86 -13.75 -8.29
N TRP A 57 -27.25 -13.30 -7.20
CA TRP A 57 -25.93 -13.80 -6.78
C TRP A 57 -25.93 -15.29 -6.47
N GLN A 58 -25.04 -16.05 -7.10
CA GLN A 58 -24.95 -17.51 -7.03
C GLN A 58 -23.63 -18.00 -6.40
N ASN A 59 -22.89 -17.13 -5.70
CA ASN A 59 -21.52 -17.41 -5.22
C ASN A 59 -20.55 -17.78 -6.34
N ASP A 60 -20.76 -17.20 -7.52
CA ASP A 60 -19.98 -17.46 -8.72
C ASP A 60 -19.75 -16.14 -9.47
N PHE A 61 -18.50 -15.63 -9.37
CA PHE A 61 -18.10 -14.42 -10.07
C PHE A 61 -18.06 -14.62 -11.59
N ALA A 62 -17.60 -15.77 -12.06
CA ALA A 62 -17.55 -16.04 -13.50
C ALA A 62 -18.95 -16.06 -14.11
N ALA A 63 -19.95 -16.62 -13.42
CA ALA A 63 -21.33 -16.60 -13.89
C ALA A 63 -21.87 -15.18 -14.04
N ALA A 64 -21.64 -14.31 -13.05
CA ALA A 64 -22.06 -12.92 -13.10
C ALA A 64 -21.31 -12.13 -14.19
N LYS A 65 -19.99 -12.34 -14.34
CA LYS A 65 -19.17 -11.70 -15.39
C LYS A 65 -19.60 -12.16 -16.78
N ASN A 66 -19.83 -13.45 -16.98
CA ASN A 66 -20.31 -14.00 -18.25
C ASN A 66 -21.72 -13.48 -18.62
N PHE A 67 -22.58 -13.31 -17.62
CA PHE A 67 -23.88 -12.66 -17.85
C PHE A 67 -23.70 -11.22 -18.35
N ALA A 68 -22.76 -10.46 -17.80
CA ALA A 68 -22.45 -9.11 -18.26
C ALA A 68 -21.90 -9.11 -19.70
N ILE A 69 -20.97 -10.03 -20.02
CA ILE A 69 -20.40 -10.19 -21.37
C ILE A 69 -21.50 -10.51 -22.39
N ALA A 70 -22.48 -11.32 -22.04
CA ALA A 70 -23.60 -11.66 -22.91
C ALA A 70 -24.50 -10.46 -23.26
N GLN A 71 -24.44 -9.36 -22.51
CA GLN A 71 -25.15 -8.11 -22.81
C GLN A 71 -24.30 -7.16 -23.68
N ALA A 72 -23.01 -7.45 -23.87
CA ALA A 72 -22.10 -6.61 -24.63
C ALA A 72 -22.41 -6.69 -26.15
N THR A 73 -22.33 -5.55 -26.82
CA THR A 73 -22.56 -5.44 -28.29
C THR A 73 -21.33 -4.92 -29.02
N GLY A 74 -20.23 -4.70 -28.30
CA GLY A 74 -18.96 -4.22 -28.85
C GLY A 74 -18.12 -5.34 -29.47
N ASP A 75 -17.14 -4.97 -30.28
CA ASP A 75 -16.12 -5.87 -30.82
C ASP A 75 -15.15 -6.33 -29.71
N TRP A 76 -15.02 -5.46 -28.70
CA TRP A 76 -14.15 -5.64 -27.53
C TRP A 76 -14.94 -5.42 -26.23
N VAL A 77 -14.52 -6.12 -25.20
CA VAL A 77 -15.00 -5.94 -23.83
C VAL A 77 -13.84 -5.43 -22.97
N ALA A 78 -14.05 -4.31 -22.26
CA ALA A 78 -13.23 -3.91 -21.14
C ALA A 78 -13.94 -4.33 -19.85
N PHE A 79 -13.39 -5.34 -19.15
CA PHE A 79 -13.97 -5.83 -17.91
C PHE A 79 -13.10 -5.45 -16.73
N LEU A 80 -13.40 -4.32 -16.09
CA LEU A 80 -12.76 -3.86 -14.87
C LEU A 80 -13.69 -4.14 -13.68
N ASP A 81 -13.11 -4.57 -12.56
CA ASP A 81 -13.87 -4.66 -11.31
C ASP A 81 -14.24 -3.24 -10.83
N ALA A 82 -15.26 -3.09 -9.97
CA ALA A 82 -15.77 -1.76 -9.59
C ALA A 82 -14.75 -0.87 -8.87
N ASP A 83 -13.75 -1.49 -8.22
CA ASP A 83 -12.64 -0.87 -7.52
C ASP A 83 -11.36 -0.75 -8.37
N GLU A 84 -11.47 -1.05 -9.69
CA GLU A 84 -10.42 -0.89 -10.69
C GLU A 84 -10.74 0.24 -11.66
N TYR A 85 -9.74 1.01 -12.06
CA TYR A 85 -9.92 2.10 -13.04
C TYR A 85 -8.61 2.42 -13.75
N PHE A 86 -8.73 2.86 -15.01
CA PHE A 86 -7.70 3.66 -15.65
C PHE A 86 -7.90 5.13 -15.31
N LEU A 87 -6.87 5.95 -15.40
CA LEU A 87 -7.05 7.39 -15.37
C LEU A 87 -7.86 7.82 -16.59
N PRO A 88 -8.75 8.83 -16.48
CA PRO A 88 -9.56 9.28 -17.62
C PRO A 88 -8.74 9.69 -18.84
N ALA A 89 -7.55 10.22 -18.64
CA ALA A 89 -6.62 10.57 -19.70
C ALA A 89 -6.17 9.37 -20.55
N ALA A 90 -6.24 8.14 -20.04
CA ALA A 90 -5.92 6.91 -20.78
C ALA A 90 -7.00 6.50 -21.80
N GLY A 91 -8.18 7.12 -21.78
CA GLY A 91 -9.28 6.76 -22.71
C GLY A 91 -8.88 6.80 -24.18
N PRO A 92 -8.30 7.89 -24.70
CA PRO A 92 -7.80 7.96 -26.07
C PRO A 92 -6.73 6.92 -26.40
N GLU A 93 -5.85 6.60 -25.43
CA GLU A 93 -4.79 5.61 -25.61
C GLU A 93 -5.37 4.19 -25.71
N VAL A 94 -6.39 3.87 -24.90
CA VAL A 94 -7.13 2.60 -25.02
C VAL A 94 -7.81 2.50 -26.39
N ARG A 95 -8.40 3.59 -26.91
CA ARG A 95 -8.98 3.60 -28.25
C ARG A 95 -7.92 3.34 -29.32
N ALA A 96 -6.79 4.04 -29.28
CA ALA A 96 -5.71 3.86 -30.22
C ALA A 96 -5.15 2.43 -30.15
N LEU A 97 -5.08 1.82 -28.94
CA LEU A 97 -4.69 0.43 -28.76
C LEU A 97 -5.61 -0.53 -29.52
N LEU A 98 -6.93 -0.35 -29.40
CA LEU A 98 -7.89 -1.22 -30.09
C LEU A 98 -7.84 -1.05 -31.62
N GLU A 99 -7.60 0.17 -32.11
CA GLU A 99 -7.50 0.46 -33.56
C GLU A 99 -6.25 -0.16 -34.19
N ARG A 100 -5.13 -0.20 -33.44
CA ARG A 100 -3.87 -0.81 -33.90
C ARG A 100 -3.76 -2.31 -33.66
N ALA A 101 -4.71 -2.90 -32.90
CA ALA A 101 -4.66 -4.31 -32.55
C ALA A 101 -4.53 -5.19 -33.80
N ALA A 102 -3.50 -6.02 -33.82
CA ALA A 102 -3.33 -7.01 -34.88
C ALA A 102 -4.56 -7.94 -34.95
N GLY A 103 -4.93 -8.43 -36.13
CA GLY A 103 -6.10 -9.29 -36.29
C GLY A 103 -6.06 -10.55 -35.43
N GLU A 104 -4.87 -10.97 -35.04
CA GLU A 104 -4.64 -12.14 -34.20
C GLU A 104 -4.67 -11.85 -32.67
N THR A 105 -4.56 -10.59 -32.24
CA THR A 105 -4.60 -10.20 -30.82
C THR A 105 -6.02 -10.41 -30.29
N GLU A 106 -6.18 -11.23 -29.27
CA GLU A 106 -7.47 -11.60 -28.66
C GLU A 106 -7.68 -10.92 -27.30
N ALA A 107 -6.61 -10.57 -26.60
CA ALA A 107 -6.69 -9.89 -25.31
C ALA A 107 -5.49 -8.98 -25.07
N PHE A 108 -5.65 -8.04 -24.14
CA PHE A 108 -4.60 -7.17 -23.65
C PHE A 108 -4.38 -7.38 -22.16
N LEU A 109 -3.12 -7.45 -21.79
CA LEU A 109 -2.64 -7.57 -20.42
C LEU A 109 -2.12 -6.20 -19.96
N PHE A 110 -2.53 -5.80 -18.76
CA PHE A 110 -2.14 -4.51 -18.18
C PHE A 110 -1.49 -4.71 -16.82
N ARG A 111 -0.55 -3.85 -16.49
CA ARG A 111 -0.07 -3.71 -15.13
C ARG A 111 -1.20 -3.15 -14.27
N ARG A 112 -1.58 -3.87 -13.20
CA ARG A 112 -2.49 -3.38 -12.16
C ARG A 112 -1.68 -3.02 -10.92
N VAL A 113 -1.84 -1.80 -10.44
CA VAL A 113 -1.21 -1.30 -9.23
C VAL A 113 -2.24 -1.27 -8.11
N ASP A 114 -1.95 -1.99 -7.05
CA ASP A 114 -2.79 -2.07 -5.86
C ASP A 114 -2.44 -0.92 -4.89
N LEU A 115 -3.44 -0.16 -4.48
CA LEU A 115 -3.31 1.02 -3.63
C LEU A 115 -4.14 0.85 -2.35
N ASP A 116 -3.61 1.32 -1.21
CA ASP A 116 -4.36 1.42 0.04
C ASP A 116 -5.04 2.78 0.15
N ALA A 117 -6.33 2.84 -0.19
CA ALA A 117 -7.12 4.06 -0.13
C ALA A 117 -7.29 4.60 1.30
N ASP A 118 -7.11 3.74 2.33
CA ASP A 118 -7.17 4.14 3.73
C ASP A 118 -5.86 4.81 4.19
N ARG A 119 -4.79 4.70 3.38
CA ARG A 119 -3.46 5.24 3.65
C ARG A 119 -2.97 6.17 2.55
N ASN A 120 -3.84 7.06 2.05
CA ASN A 120 -3.53 8.04 0.99
C ASN A 120 -2.99 7.40 -0.29
N ASP A 121 -3.66 6.36 -0.77
CA ASP A 121 -3.28 5.60 -1.95
C ASP A 121 -1.83 5.06 -1.87
N ALA A 122 -1.40 4.64 -0.66
CA ALA A 122 -0.11 4.01 -0.48
C ALA A 122 0.00 2.75 -1.35
N TYR A 123 1.16 2.60 -2.00
CA TYR A 123 1.44 1.44 -2.84
C TYR A 123 1.45 0.14 -2.02
N LEU A 124 0.72 -0.88 -2.47
CA LEU A 124 0.66 -2.21 -1.86
C LEU A 124 1.36 -3.28 -2.69
N GLY A 125 1.34 -3.14 -4.02
CA GLY A 125 1.90 -4.12 -4.94
C GLY A 125 1.44 -3.89 -6.37
N ALA A 126 1.88 -4.76 -7.27
CA ALA A 126 1.37 -4.78 -8.63
C ALA A 126 1.26 -6.22 -9.16
N SER A 127 0.39 -6.40 -10.14
CA SER A 127 0.17 -7.66 -10.86
C SER A 127 -0.17 -7.38 -12.32
N ILE A 128 -0.16 -8.42 -13.15
CA ILE A 128 -0.67 -8.32 -14.52
C ILE A 128 -2.07 -8.90 -14.58
N GLN A 129 -2.97 -8.20 -15.26
CA GLN A 129 -4.37 -8.59 -15.37
C GLN A 129 -4.87 -8.48 -16.82
N TRP A 130 -5.67 -9.48 -17.21
CA TRP A 130 -6.44 -9.47 -18.45
C TRP A 130 -7.67 -8.61 -18.21
N ARG A 131 -7.77 -7.46 -18.87
CA ARG A 131 -8.92 -6.57 -18.65
C ARG A 131 -9.61 -6.10 -19.92
N ILE A 132 -8.96 -6.22 -21.07
CA ILE A 132 -9.59 -5.92 -22.37
C ILE A 132 -9.40 -7.12 -23.29
N PHE A 133 -10.49 -7.62 -23.87
CA PHE A 133 -10.46 -8.80 -24.72
C PHE A 133 -11.56 -8.75 -25.81
N ARG A 134 -11.39 -9.53 -26.87
CA ARG A 134 -12.39 -9.61 -27.96
C ARG A 134 -13.70 -10.21 -27.47
N CYS A 135 -14.80 -9.57 -27.84
CA CYS A 135 -16.14 -10.10 -27.61
C CYS A 135 -16.45 -11.16 -28.68
N ARG A 136 -16.16 -12.42 -28.38
CA ARG A 136 -16.40 -13.53 -29.30
C ARG A 136 -16.98 -14.75 -28.58
N PRO A 137 -17.76 -15.59 -29.30
CA PRO A 137 -18.24 -16.85 -28.74
C PRO A 137 -17.11 -17.74 -28.22
N GLY A 138 -17.35 -18.40 -27.09
CA GLY A 138 -16.41 -19.33 -26.47
C GLY A 138 -15.31 -18.67 -25.62
N LEU A 139 -15.14 -17.35 -25.65
CA LEU A 139 -14.24 -16.64 -24.76
C LEU A 139 -15.01 -16.15 -23.53
N ARG A 140 -14.70 -16.71 -22.35
CA ARG A 140 -15.47 -16.46 -21.14
C ARG A 140 -14.63 -16.59 -19.87
N TYR A 141 -15.14 -16.09 -18.76
CA TYR A 141 -14.57 -16.34 -17.45
C TYR A 141 -14.92 -17.74 -16.95
N VAL A 142 -13.95 -18.38 -16.26
CA VAL A 142 -14.11 -19.68 -15.61
C VAL A 142 -13.58 -19.62 -14.18
N GLY A 143 -14.25 -20.32 -13.25
CA GLY A 143 -13.92 -20.33 -11.82
C GLY A 143 -14.85 -19.43 -11.01
N ALA A 144 -15.43 -19.97 -9.94
CA ALA A 144 -16.40 -19.25 -9.11
C ALA A 144 -15.80 -18.04 -8.38
N VAL A 145 -14.52 -18.11 -8.03
CA VAL A 145 -13.69 -17.03 -7.50
C VAL A 145 -12.28 -17.14 -8.07
N HIS A 146 -11.55 -16.03 -8.15
CA HIS A 146 -10.28 -15.93 -8.89
C HIS A 146 -10.45 -16.44 -10.34
N GLU A 147 -11.50 -15.96 -10.95
CA GLU A 147 -11.88 -16.33 -12.29
C GLU A 147 -10.84 -15.89 -13.33
N GLU A 148 -10.63 -16.74 -14.32
CA GLU A 148 -9.70 -16.49 -15.42
C GLU A 148 -10.46 -16.48 -16.74
N LEU A 149 -9.97 -15.66 -17.67
CA LEU A 149 -10.46 -15.68 -19.05
C LEU A 149 -9.94 -16.95 -19.73
N ALA A 150 -10.84 -17.72 -20.32
CA ALA A 150 -10.53 -18.98 -21.00
C ALA A 150 -11.34 -19.13 -22.28
N ASP A 151 -10.78 -19.90 -23.22
CA ASP A 151 -11.48 -20.34 -24.41
C ASP A 151 -12.15 -21.72 -24.16
N GLU A 152 -13.43 -21.85 -24.45
CA GLU A 152 -14.19 -23.11 -24.24
C GLU A 152 -13.61 -24.31 -24.99
N ALA A 153 -13.01 -24.09 -26.14
CA ALA A 153 -12.36 -25.12 -26.93
C ALA A 153 -10.91 -25.40 -26.45
N GLY A 154 -10.46 -24.78 -25.34
CA GLY A 154 -9.12 -24.96 -24.82
C GLY A 154 -8.01 -24.33 -25.66
N ARG A 155 -8.35 -23.43 -26.57
CA ARG A 155 -7.35 -22.74 -27.38
C ARG A 155 -6.60 -21.71 -26.53
N GLU A 156 -5.32 -21.54 -26.81
CA GLU A 156 -4.53 -20.48 -26.20
C GLU A 156 -5.03 -19.11 -26.65
N ILE A 157 -5.20 -18.18 -25.71
CA ILE A 157 -5.62 -16.80 -25.97
C ILE A 157 -4.37 -16.00 -26.33
N ARG A 158 -4.34 -15.42 -27.52
CA ARG A 158 -3.23 -14.56 -27.96
C ARG A 158 -3.34 -13.20 -27.33
N ALA A 159 -2.47 -12.94 -26.36
CA ALA A 159 -2.50 -11.71 -25.58
C ALA A 159 -1.25 -10.85 -25.83
N GLU A 160 -1.45 -9.53 -25.79
CA GLU A 160 -0.41 -8.52 -25.87
C GLU A 160 -0.30 -7.79 -24.52
N PHE A 161 0.92 -7.66 -24.00
CA PHE A 161 1.18 -6.85 -22.80
C PHE A 161 1.34 -5.38 -23.18
N VAL A 162 0.65 -4.50 -22.45
CA VAL A 162 0.64 -3.04 -22.66
C VAL A 162 1.32 -2.35 -21.50
N PRO A 163 2.63 -2.06 -21.57
CA PRO A 163 3.41 -1.54 -20.44
C PRO A 163 3.02 -0.11 -20.05
N ASP A 164 2.58 0.70 -21.02
CA ASP A 164 2.36 2.13 -20.84
C ASP A 164 1.00 2.47 -20.20
N LEU A 165 0.07 1.51 -20.15
CA LEU A 165 -1.24 1.68 -19.57
C LEU A 165 -1.34 0.94 -18.22
N THR A 166 -1.59 1.69 -17.17
CA THR A 166 -1.69 1.14 -15.81
C THR A 166 -3.13 1.21 -15.31
N ILE A 167 -3.61 0.08 -14.76
CA ILE A 167 -4.86 -0.01 -14.00
C ILE A 167 -4.54 0.24 -12.54
N TYR A 168 -5.32 1.08 -11.87
CA TYR A 168 -5.26 1.30 -10.43
C TYR A 168 -6.38 0.51 -9.75
N HIS A 169 -6.07 -0.10 -8.60
CA HIS A 169 -7.00 -0.93 -7.84
C HIS A 169 -6.92 -0.57 -6.35
N THR A 170 -8.09 -0.34 -5.73
CA THR A 170 -8.19 0.04 -4.31
C THR A 170 -8.82 -1.05 -3.43
N GLY A 171 -9.09 -2.21 -4.00
CA GLY A 171 -9.81 -3.29 -3.34
C GLY A 171 -9.03 -4.09 -2.30
N TYR A 172 -7.74 -3.80 -2.09
CA TYR A 172 -6.91 -4.38 -1.02
C TYR A 172 -6.63 -3.39 0.11
N SER A 173 -7.38 -2.29 0.16
CA SER A 173 -7.31 -1.36 1.28
C SER A 173 -7.57 -2.07 2.61
N THR A 174 -6.89 -1.62 3.67
CA THR A 174 -6.89 -2.27 5.00
C THR A 174 -8.29 -2.56 5.53
N SER A 175 -9.25 -1.66 5.28
CA SER A 175 -10.65 -1.79 5.75
C SER A 175 -11.45 -2.90 5.06
N VAL A 176 -11.09 -3.30 3.83
CA VAL A 176 -11.88 -4.25 3.03
C VAL A 176 -11.21 -5.61 2.81
N ALA A 177 -9.89 -5.68 2.97
CA ALA A 177 -9.10 -6.87 2.68
C ALA A 177 -9.58 -8.12 3.43
N ARG A 178 -9.85 -8.01 4.73
CA ARG A 178 -10.32 -9.12 5.56
C ARG A 178 -11.68 -9.66 5.11
N GLN A 179 -12.64 -8.78 4.87
CA GLN A 179 -13.99 -9.18 4.42
C GLN A 179 -13.95 -9.91 3.07
N LYS A 180 -13.07 -9.46 2.15
CA LYS A 180 -12.86 -10.14 0.85
C LYS A 180 -12.26 -11.53 1.04
N SER A 181 -11.28 -11.69 1.94
CA SER A 181 -10.67 -12.99 2.26
C SER A 181 -11.70 -13.97 2.83
N ASP A 182 -12.52 -13.55 3.79
CA ASP A 182 -13.58 -14.37 4.40
C ASP A 182 -14.59 -14.87 3.35
N ARG A 183 -15.06 -13.96 2.47
CA ARG A 183 -15.98 -14.28 1.37
C ARG A 183 -15.38 -15.28 0.39
N ASN A 184 -14.15 -15.01 -0.07
CA ASN A 184 -13.47 -15.83 -1.06
C ASN A 184 -13.19 -17.23 -0.51
N LEU A 185 -12.79 -17.33 0.77
CA LEU A 185 -12.59 -18.60 1.45
C LEU A 185 -13.87 -19.45 1.46
N ALA A 186 -15.02 -18.87 1.81
CA ALA A 186 -16.28 -19.58 1.83
C ALA A 186 -16.65 -20.16 0.46
N ILE A 187 -16.46 -19.39 -0.62
CA ILE A 187 -16.73 -19.83 -2.00
C ILE A 187 -15.76 -20.96 -2.39
N LEU A 188 -14.46 -20.82 -2.11
CA LEU A 188 -13.45 -21.84 -2.45
C LEU A 188 -13.72 -23.16 -1.74
N LEU A 189 -14.08 -23.13 -0.47
CA LEU A 189 -14.40 -24.34 0.30
C LEU A 189 -15.65 -25.02 -0.24
N ALA A 190 -16.72 -24.28 -0.51
CA ALA A 190 -17.95 -24.82 -1.10
C ALA A 190 -17.71 -25.44 -2.47
N GLU A 191 -16.90 -24.77 -3.33
CA GLU A 191 -16.51 -25.31 -4.63
C GLU A 191 -15.70 -26.61 -4.49
N ARG A 192 -14.73 -26.64 -3.59
CA ARG A 192 -13.90 -27.81 -3.32
C ARG A 192 -14.73 -29.01 -2.82
N GLU A 193 -15.72 -28.76 -1.97
CA GLU A 193 -16.65 -29.78 -1.49
C GLU A 193 -17.54 -30.32 -2.64
N ARG A 194 -18.07 -29.42 -3.47
CA ARG A 194 -19.00 -29.77 -4.56
C ARG A 194 -18.36 -30.60 -5.68
N ARG A 195 -17.13 -30.27 -6.10
CA ARG A 195 -16.47 -30.84 -7.28
C ARG A 195 -15.21 -31.66 -7.01
N GLY A 196 -14.84 -31.77 -5.73
CA GLY A 196 -13.56 -32.35 -5.30
C GLY A 196 -12.39 -31.36 -5.41
N PRO A 197 -11.27 -31.64 -4.72
CA PRO A 197 -10.11 -30.78 -4.68
C PRO A 197 -9.42 -30.68 -6.04
N LYS A 198 -8.98 -29.46 -6.40
CA LYS A 198 -8.08 -29.20 -7.52
C LYS A 198 -6.82 -28.52 -7.00
N ALA A 199 -5.69 -28.72 -7.67
CA ALA A 199 -4.41 -28.12 -7.32
C ALA A 199 -4.49 -26.57 -7.16
N ARG A 200 -5.30 -25.93 -8.01
CA ARG A 200 -5.55 -24.49 -7.97
C ARG A 200 -6.23 -24.03 -6.67
N ASP A 201 -7.07 -24.87 -6.06
CA ASP A 201 -7.75 -24.49 -4.82
C ASP A 201 -6.76 -24.29 -3.68
N ALA A 202 -5.75 -25.17 -3.59
CA ALA A 202 -4.70 -25.08 -2.59
C ALA A 202 -3.93 -23.76 -2.66
N PHE A 203 -3.68 -23.28 -3.88
CA PHE A 203 -3.04 -21.99 -4.11
C PHE A 203 -3.83 -20.84 -3.49
N TYR A 204 -5.12 -20.73 -3.83
CA TYR A 204 -5.95 -19.61 -3.34
C TYR A 204 -6.38 -19.77 -1.89
N LEU A 205 -6.56 -21.01 -1.40
CA LEU A 205 -6.81 -21.27 0.02
C LEU A 205 -5.62 -20.83 0.88
N ALA A 206 -4.39 -21.11 0.42
CA ALA A 206 -3.19 -20.65 1.10
C ALA A 206 -3.18 -19.12 1.29
N ASP A 207 -3.52 -18.40 0.24
CA ASP A 207 -3.55 -16.93 0.24
C ASP A 207 -4.66 -16.36 1.14
N CYS A 208 -5.87 -16.94 1.08
CA CYS A 208 -6.97 -16.56 1.95
C CYS A 208 -6.64 -16.77 3.43
N TYR A 209 -6.15 -17.95 3.81
CA TYR A 209 -5.79 -18.24 5.19
C TYR A 209 -4.63 -17.37 5.69
N TYR A 210 -3.65 -17.09 4.82
CA TYR A 210 -2.56 -16.17 5.15
C TYR A 210 -3.07 -14.76 5.43
N GLY A 211 -3.96 -14.24 4.58
CA GLY A 211 -4.59 -12.93 4.78
C GLY A 211 -5.45 -12.82 6.03
N MET A 212 -5.99 -13.95 6.52
CA MET A 212 -6.74 -14.04 7.78
C MET A 212 -5.85 -14.22 9.01
N GLY A 213 -4.55 -14.52 8.84
CA GLY A 213 -3.62 -14.81 9.94
C GLY A 213 -3.69 -16.26 10.44
N ASP A 214 -4.43 -17.15 9.77
CA ASP A 214 -4.37 -18.59 10.03
C ASP A 214 -3.17 -19.21 9.32
N TYR A 215 -2.01 -19.01 9.89
CA TYR A 215 -0.74 -19.45 9.30
C TYR A 215 -0.59 -20.98 9.26
N GLU A 216 -1.27 -21.75 10.14
CA GLU A 216 -1.26 -23.22 10.08
C GLU A 216 -1.96 -23.72 8.81
N SER A 217 -3.17 -23.25 8.56
CA SER A 217 -3.91 -23.60 7.34
C SER A 217 -3.21 -23.05 6.10
N ALA A 218 -2.68 -21.83 6.16
CA ALA A 218 -1.91 -21.23 5.07
C ALA A 218 -0.69 -22.07 4.70
N ALA A 219 0.12 -22.51 5.67
CA ALA A 219 1.30 -23.36 5.44
C ALA A 219 0.90 -24.72 4.85
N ARG A 220 -0.18 -25.33 5.34
CA ARG A 220 -0.68 -26.61 4.84
C ARG A 220 -1.07 -26.51 3.36
N PHE A 221 -1.90 -25.54 3.00
CA PHE A 221 -2.35 -25.38 1.62
C PHE A 221 -1.24 -24.86 0.70
N ALA A 222 -0.33 -24.01 1.20
CA ALA A 222 0.83 -23.59 0.43
C ALA A 222 1.74 -24.77 0.09
N ARG A 223 1.94 -25.73 1.01
CA ARG A 223 2.69 -26.95 0.75
C ARG A 223 1.99 -27.82 -0.30
N GLU A 224 0.67 -28.02 -0.20
CA GLU A 224 -0.13 -28.73 -1.22
C GLU A 224 0.03 -28.07 -2.60
N ALA A 225 -0.03 -26.72 -2.68
CA ALA A 225 0.16 -25.97 -3.91
C ALA A 225 1.57 -26.14 -4.50
N VAL A 226 2.61 -26.06 -3.68
CA VAL A 226 4.01 -26.24 -4.08
C VAL A 226 4.24 -27.65 -4.62
N GLU A 227 3.71 -28.67 -3.95
CA GLU A 227 3.83 -30.09 -4.34
C GLU A 227 3.10 -30.39 -5.64
N SER A 228 1.96 -29.73 -5.90
CA SER A 228 1.17 -29.91 -7.12
C SER A 228 1.87 -29.43 -8.39
N ARG A 229 2.91 -28.60 -8.26
CA ARG A 229 3.64 -27.95 -9.38
C ARG A 229 2.72 -27.20 -10.36
N LEU A 230 1.55 -26.76 -9.88
CA LEU A 230 0.63 -25.96 -10.67
C LEU A 230 1.34 -24.66 -11.10
N GLN A 231 1.19 -24.31 -12.37
CA GLN A 231 1.59 -23.00 -12.87
C GLN A 231 0.33 -22.13 -13.00
N ALA A 232 0.23 -21.10 -12.16
CA ALA A 232 -0.78 -20.06 -12.26
C ALA A 232 -0.16 -18.85 -12.96
N GLN A 233 -0.88 -18.21 -13.88
CA GLN A 233 -0.36 -17.04 -14.58
C GLN A 233 -0.03 -15.92 -13.59
N GLY A 234 1.23 -15.46 -13.63
CA GLY A 234 1.68 -14.25 -12.96
C GLY A 234 1.91 -14.35 -11.44
N MET A 235 1.78 -15.53 -10.80
CA MET A 235 1.89 -15.66 -9.35
C MET A 235 2.52 -17.00 -8.90
N ASN A 236 3.33 -17.62 -9.72
CA ASN A 236 3.87 -18.98 -9.47
C ASN A 236 4.75 -19.08 -8.21
N ASN A 237 5.38 -17.97 -7.81
CA ASN A 237 6.21 -17.85 -6.61
C ASN A 237 5.36 -17.69 -5.33
N ARG A 238 4.12 -17.28 -5.43
CA ARG A 238 3.27 -16.92 -4.27
C ARG A 238 3.10 -18.05 -3.24
N PRO A 239 2.82 -19.32 -3.62
CA PRO A 239 2.75 -20.41 -2.65
C PRO A 239 4.04 -20.63 -1.87
N TYR A 240 5.20 -20.44 -2.49
CA TYR A 240 6.50 -20.53 -1.82
C TYR A 240 6.70 -19.39 -0.81
N ALA A 241 6.29 -18.19 -1.18
CA ALA A 241 6.33 -17.03 -0.29
C ALA A 241 5.40 -17.21 0.90
N VAL A 242 4.14 -17.65 0.67
CA VAL A 242 3.16 -17.92 1.73
C VAL A 242 3.66 -19.02 2.66
N LEU A 243 4.23 -20.11 2.12
CA LEU A 243 4.79 -21.18 2.93
C LEU A 243 5.91 -20.66 3.84
N LEU A 244 6.90 -19.99 3.28
CA LEU A 244 8.04 -19.47 4.04
C LEU A 244 7.59 -18.49 5.13
N GLN A 245 6.75 -17.52 4.77
CA GLN A 245 6.24 -16.53 5.74
C GLN A 245 5.39 -17.16 6.83
N SER A 246 4.51 -18.13 6.48
CA SER A 246 3.69 -18.82 7.47
C SER A 246 4.55 -19.60 8.47
N LEU A 247 5.58 -20.31 8.01
CA LEU A 247 6.49 -21.04 8.89
C LEU A 247 7.27 -20.08 9.83
N ILE A 248 7.66 -18.91 9.33
CA ILE A 248 8.29 -17.86 10.15
C ILE A 248 7.31 -17.34 11.22
N HIS A 249 6.06 -17.02 10.84
CA HIS A 249 5.05 -16.54 11.79
C HIS A 249 4.69 -17.58 12.86
N LEU A 250 4.70 -18.86 12.49
CA LEU A 250 4.47 -19.97 13.41
C LEU A 250 5.68 -20.30 14.31
N ALA A 251 6.78 -19.59 14.11
CA ALA A 251 8.05 -19.88 14.80
C ALA A 251 8.44 -21.37 14.72
N ARG A 252 8.26 -21.96 13.53
CA ARG A 252 8.65 -23.36 13.29
C ARG A 252 10.16 -23.58 13.48
N PRO A 253 10.64 -24.82 13.64
CA PRO A 253 12.07 -25.13 13.74
C PRO A 253 12.87 -24.49 12.59
N ALA A 254 14.06 -23.98 12.91
CA ALA A 254 14.89 -23.23 11.95
C ALA A 254 15.24 -24.04 10.70
N ASP A 255 15.44 -25.34 10.84
CA ASP A 255 15.71 -26.26 9.74
C ASP A 255 14.51 -26.43 8.80
N GLU A 256 13.26 -26.40 9.30
CA GLU A 256 12.04 -26.41 8.48
C GLU A 256 11.91 -25.11 7.68
N ILE A 257 12.15 -23.95 8.31
CA ILE A 257 12.11 -22.64 7.67
C ILE A 257 13.20 -22.54 6.60
N GLU A 258 14.42 -22.98 6.91
CA GLU A 258 15.53 -22.98 5.97
C GLU A 258 15.27 -23.92 4.77
N ALA A 259 14.66 -25.07 5.00
CA ALA A 259 14.28 -26.00 3.93
C ALA A 259 13.27 -25.35 2.97
N ALA A 260 12.27 -24.62 3.48
CA ALA A 260 11.31 -23.88 2.67
C ALA A 260 11.99 -22.74 1.88
N TYR A 261 12.89 -21.98 2.51
CA TYR A 261 13.70 -20.98 1.81
C TYR A 261 14.53 -21.61 0.68
N ARG A 262 15.28 -22.68 0.97
CA ARG A 262 16.13 -23.36 -0.03
C ARG A 262 15.31 -23.91 -1.20
N LEU A 263 14.11 -24.40 -0.93
CA LEU A 263 13.18 -24.86 -1.97
C LEU A 263 12.78 -23.71 -2.90
N ALA A 264 12.34 -22.58 -2.33
CA ALA A 264 11.97 -21.37 -3.05
C ALA A 264 13.14 -20.80 -3.86
N ALA A 265 14.31 -20.63 -3.24
CA ALA A 265 15.50 -20.07 -3.87
C ALA A 265 16.04 -20.95 -5.02
N ARG A 266 15.91 -22.29 -4.92
CA ARG A 266 16.26 -23.18 -6.04
C ARG A 266 15.28 -23.08 -7.19
N ARG A 267 14.00 -22.91 -6.91
CA ARG A 267 12.96 -22.82 -7.94
C ARG A 267 13.00 -21.46 -8.64
N TYR A 268 13.33 -20.39 -7.90
CA TYR A 268 13.34 -18.99 -8.34
C TYR A 268 14.65 -18.31 -7.95
N PRO A 269 15.78 -18.69 -8.53
CA PRO A 269 17.11 -18.22 -8.11
C PRO A 269 17.35 -16.73 -8.39
N LEU A 270 16.55 -16.12 -9.24
CA LEU A 270 16.66 -14.72 -9.64
C LEU A 270 15.69 -13.79 -8.90
N LEU A 271 14.76 -14.33 -8.09
CA LEU A 271 13.82 -13.51 -7.35
C LEU A 271 14.45 -12.99 -6.04
N ALA A 272 14.41 -11.68 -5.87
CA ALA A 272 14.98 -11.00 -4.71
C ALA A 272 14.21 -11.25 -3.41
N GLU A 273 12.91 -11.52 -3.50
CA GLU A 273 12.02 -11.63 -2.33
C GLU A 273 12.45 -12.73 -1.35
N PHE A 274 12.87 -13.90 -1.85
CA PHE A 274 13.24 -15.02 -0.99
C PHE A 274 14.51 -14.76 -0.15
N PRO A 275 15.63 -14.29 -0.71
CA PRO A 275 16.76 -13.89 0.10
C PRO A 275 16.46 -12.70 1.02
N LEU A 276 15.58 -11.76 0.64
CA LEU A 276 15.18 -10.67 1.53
C LEU A 276 14.36 -11.19 2.73
N MET A 277 13.42 -12.12 2.52
CA MET A 277 12.67 -12.76 3.60
C MET A 277 13.58 -13.56 4.53
N TRP A 278 14.47 -14.38 3.96
CA TRP A 278 15.38 -15.22 4.73
C TRP A 278 16.39 -14.38 5.52
N GLY A 279 16.94 -13.35 4.90
CA GLY A 279 17.84 -12.40 5.59
C GLY A 279 17.15 -11.68 6.75
N GLY A 280 15.87 -11.28 6.57
CA GLY A 280 15.05 -10.73 7.63
C GLY A 280 14.81 -11.71 8.79
N TYR A 281 14.55 -12.99 8.50
CA TYR A 281 14.47 -14.04 9.52
C TYR A 281 15.77 -14.20 10.29
N LEU A 282 16.91 -14.32 9.61
CA LEU A 282 18.23 -14.44 10.24
C LEU A 282 18.56 -13.23 11.13
N TRP A 283 18.14 -12.03 10.72
CA TRP A 283 18.26 -10.83 11.53
C TRP A 283 17.54 -10.97 12.88
N HIS A 284 16.30 -11.47 12.85
CA HIS A 284 15.52 -11.70 14.08
C HIS A 284 16.11 -12.83 14.96
N GLN A 285 16.80 -13.80 14.36
CA GLN A 285 17.57 -14.81 15.08
C GLN A 285 18.92 -14.26 15.62
N LYS A 286 19.23 -12.98 15.34
CA LYS A 286 20.48 -12.31 15.72
C LYS A 286 21.75 -12.88 15.04
N ASP A 287 21.58 -13.66 13.98
CA ASP A 287 22.68 -14.06 13.11
C ASP A 287 22.98 -12.95 12.09
N TYR A 288 23.54 -11.84 12.60
CA TYR A 288 23.80 -10.66 11.80
C TYR A 288 24.78 -10.88 10.64
N PRO A 289 25.85 -11.69 10.78
CA PRO A 289 26.75 -11.96 9.66
C PRO A 289 26.06 -12.71 8.51
N ALA A 290 25.28 -13.73 8.80
CA ALA A 290 24.53 -14.47 7.79
C ALA A 290 23.42 -13.60 7.20
N ALA A 291 22.70 -12.84 8.04
CA ALA A 291 21.66 -11.90 7.59
C ALA A 291 22.23 -10.87 6.60
N GLU A 292 23.34 -10.21 6.92
CA GLU A 292 23.99 -9.24 6.04
C GLU A 292 24.32 -9.84 4.67
N LYS A 293 24.99 -11.00 4.66
CA LYS A 293 25.37 -11.67 3.42
C LYS A 293 24.17 -11.91 2.51
N ILE A 294 23.09 -12.45 3.07
CA ILE A 294 21.88 -12.81 2.32
C ILE A 294 21.10 -11.57 1.91
N LEU A 295 20.99 -10.55 2.77
CA LEU A 295 20.33 -9.29 2.43
C LEU A 295 21.03 -8.56 1.29
N ARG A 296 22.38 -8.50 1.30
CA ARG A 296 23.16 -7.93 0.19
C ARG A 296 22.90 -8.69 -1.12
N GLN A 297 22.79 -10.01 -1.06
CA GLN A 297 22.41 -10.82 -2.23
C GLN A 297 21.02 -10.45 -2.74
N GLY A 298 20.02 -10.36 -1.84
CA GLY A 298 18.65 -10.00 -2.20
C GLY A 298 18.57 -8.60 -2.84
N VAL A 299 19.24 -7.61 -2.23
CA VAL A 299 19.33 -6.25 -2.78
C VAL A 299 19.98 -6.25 -4.16
N ALA A 300 21.10 -6.98 -4.35
CA ALA A 300 21.77 -7.06 -5.64
C ALA A 300 20.93 -7.73 -6.73
N LEU A 301 20.12 -8.74 -6.39
CA LEU A 301 19.15 -9.34 -7.32
C LEU A 301 18.08 -8.34 -7.73
N TYR A 302 17.53 -7.59 -6.77
CA TYR A 302 16.53 -6.56 -7.06
C TYR A 302 17.08 -5.47 -8.00
N GLU A 303 18.28 -4.96 -7.74
CA GLU A 303 18.92 -3.91 -8.55
C GLU A 303 19.24 -4.34 -9.98
N LYS A 304 19.58 -5.61 -10.16
CA LYS A 304 19.83 -6.16 -11.50
C LYS A 304 18.56 -6.29 -12.33
N GLY A 305 17.37 -6.14 -11.72
CA GLY A 305 16.11 -6.38 -12.40
C GLY A 305 15.97 -7.83 -12.88
N THR A 306 16.81 -8.75 -12.39
CA THR A 306 16.78 -10.17 -12.75
C THR A 306 15.58 -10.82 -12.06
N GLY A 307 14.69 -11.43 -12.81
CA GLY A 307 13.45 -12.03 -12.32
C GLY A 307 12.20 -11.31 -12.78
N GLN A 308 12.34 -10.22 -13.50
CA GLN A 308 11.29 -9.71 -14.37
C GLN A 308 11.27 -10.56 -15.64
N ASP A 309 10.92 -11.84 -15.49
CA ASP A 309 10.41 -12.57 -16.64
C ASP A 309 9.15 -11.82 -17.07
N THR A 310 9.07 -11.48 -18.35
CA THR A 310 7.99 -10.67 -18.93
C THR A 310 6.60 -11.26 -18.70
N THR A 311 6.53 -12.52 -18.26
CA THR A 311 5.30 -13.24 -17.92
C THR A 311 4.94 -13.18 -16.43
N ASP A 312 5.85 -12.79 -15.53
CA ASP A 312 5.63 -12.73 -14.07
C ASP A 312 6.13 -11.41 -13.45
N VAL A 313 5.58 -10.30 -13.93
CA VAL A 313 5.91 -8.94 -13.44
C VAL A 313 5.56 -8.76 -11.95
N SER A 314 4.65 -9.57 -11.41
CA SER A 314 4.29 -9.53 -9.98
C SER A 314 5.43 -9.98 -9.06
N ALA A 315 6.32 -10.83 -9.53
CA ALA A 315 7.40 -11.39 -8.73
C ALA A 315 8.42 -10.34 -8.27
N GLY A 316 8.82 -9.41 -9.16
CA GLY A 316 9.76 -8.33 -8.81
C GLY A 316 9.17 -7.27 -7.89
N GLU A 317 7.88 -7.01 -8.00
CA GLU A 317 7.17 -6.00 -7.20
C GLU A 317 7.00 -6.43 -5.74
N GLN A 318 6.91 -7.71 -5.44
CA GLN A 318 6.80 -8.20 -4.06
C GLN A 318 8.07 -7.95 -3.24
N ALA A 319 9.23 -7.97 -3.88
CA ALA A 319 10.50 -7.67 -3.23
C ALA A 319 10.55 -6.27 -2.60
N LYS A 320 9.83 -5.28 -3.19
CA LYS A 320 9.76 -3.91 -2.68
C LYS A 320 9.25 -3.83 -1.25
N ASN A 321 8.36 -4.74 -0.86
CA ASN A 321 7.82 -4.77 0.51
C ASN A 321 8.88 -5.12 1.57
N PHE A 322 9.96 -5.75 1.18
CA PHE A 322 11.05 -6.17 2.09
C PHE A 322 12.25 -5.22 2.06
N LEU A 323 12.38 -4.39 1.01
CA LEU A 323 13.53 -3.50 0.83
C LEU A 323 13.73 -2.48 1.95
N PRO A 324 12.70 -1.78 2.47
CA PRO A 324 12.90 -0.81 3.54
C PRO A 324 13.51 -1.43 4.78
N ALA A 325 13.01 -2.61 5.19
CA ALA A 325 13.56 -3.36 6.31
C ALA A 325 15.00 -3.86 6.04
N ALA A 326 15.25 -4.37 4.84
CA ALA A 326 16.58 -4.84 4.44
C ALA A 326 17.61 -3.70 4.45
N PHE A 327 17.27 -2.54 3.91
CA PHE A 327 18.13 -1.37 3.95
C PHE A 327 18.36 -0.86 5.36
N TRP A 328 17.34 -0.87 6.21
CA TRP A 328 17.51 -0.53 7.61
C TRP A 328 18.48 -1.49 8.30
N GLN A 329 18.33 -2.80 8.10
CA GLN A 329 19.17 -3.84 8.70
C GLN A 329 20.63 -3.73 8.23
N LEU A 330 20.87 -3.56 6.93
CA LEU A 330 22.20 -3.33 6.36
C LEU A 330 22.83 -2.04 6.89
N GLY A 331 22.06 -0.96 6.97
CA GLY A 331 22.50 0.30 7.54
C GLY A 331 22.88 0.18 9.03
N LYS A 332 22.14 -0.62 9.81
CA LYS A 332 22.49 -0.92 11.21
C LYS A 332 23.83 -1.65 11.32
N VAL A 333 24.06 -2.65 10.47
CA VAL A 333 25.35 -3.38 10.46
C VAL A 333 26.51 -2.45 10.11
N ALA A 334 26.35 -1.60 9.09
CA ALA A 334 27.36 -0.59 8.71
C ALA A 334 27.63 0.39 9.86
N ALA A 335 26.56 0.88 10.52
CA ALA A 335 26.70 1.76 11.67
C ALA A 335 27.44 1.13 12.85
N TRP A 336 27.18 -0.14 13.17
CA TRP A 336 27.90 -0.89 14.22
C TRP A 336 29.40 -1.04 13.92
N ARG A 337 29.77 -1.05 12.64
CA ARG A 337 31.17 -1.08 12.21
C ARG A 337 31.83 0.32 12.15
N GLY A 338 31.11 1.37 12.51
CA GLY A 338 31.60 2.76 12.41
C GLY A 338 31.59 3.31 10.98
N GLN A 339 30.96 2.64 10.03
CA GLN A 339 30.87 3.03 8.62
C GLN A 339 29.67 3.95 8.39
N ALA A 340 29.68 5.14 9.00
CA ALA A 340 28.54 6.05 8.99
C ALA A 340 28.06 6.46 7.59
N GLY A 341 28.98 6.66 6.64
CA GLY A 341 28.66 7.00 5.24
C GLY A 341 27.86 5.88 4.55
N GLU A 342 28.34 4.63 4.67
CA GLU A 342 27.62 3.46 4.11
C GLU A 342 26.27 3.25 4.78
N ALA A 343 26.18 3.44 6.09
CA ALA A 343 24.92 3.35 6.82
C ALA A 343 23.90 4.40 6.33
N LEU A 344 24.32 5.66 6.15
CA LEU A 344 23.46 6.72 5.62
C LEU A 344 23.00 6.44 4.19
N GLU A 345 23.85 5.85 3.35
CA GLU A 345 23.48 5.45 1.99
C GLU A 345 22.36 4.40 2.02
N TYR A 346 22.49 3.36 2.85
CA TYR A 346 21.42 2.37 3.02
C TYR A 346 20.13 3.01 3.55
N TYR A 347 20.20 3.88 4.55
CA TYR A 347 19.00 4.55 5.07
C TYR A 347 18.35 5.43 4.01
N ALA A 348 19.13 6.19 3.22
CA ALA A 348 18.60 6.99 2.12
C ALA A 348 17.91 6.13 1.06
N ARG A 349 18.47 4.97 0.71
CA ARG A 349 17.87 4.01 -0.22
C ARG A 349 16.55 3.47 0.33
N GLY A 350 16.51 3.06 1.59
CA GLY A 350 15.29 2.60 2.24
C GLY A 350 14.20 3.67 2.29
N LEU A 351 14.58 4.92 2.54
CA LEU A 351 13.67 6.06 2.56
C LEU A 351 13.15 6.44 1.17
N ARG A 352 13.88 6.16 0.09
CA ARG A 352 13.37 6.34 -1.28
C ARG A 352 12.30 5.30 -1.63
N GLU A 353 12.44 4.07 -1.12
CA GLU A 353 11.41 3.02 -1.27
C GLU A 353 10.19 3.26 -0.37
N ALA A 354 10.42 3.72 0.87
CA ALA A 354 9.38 4.00 1.87
C ALA A 354 9.64 5.34 2.57
N PRO A 355 9.25 6.48 1.98
CA PRO A 355 9.60 7.82 2.48
C PRO A 355 9.12 8.10 3.90
N TYR A 356 8.05 7.46 4.34
CA TYR A 356 7.44 7.72 5.65
C TYR A 356 7.71 6.63 6.69
N GLU A 357 8.75 5.80 6.45
CA GLU A 357 9.20 4.79 7.42
C GLU A 357 10.04 5.46 8.52
N GLU A 358 9.40 5.72 9.66
CA GLU A 358 9.98 6.50 10.76
C GLU A 358 11.27 5.89 11.31
N VAL A 359 11.38 4.55 11.34
CA VAL A 359 12.56 3.87 11.87
C VAL A 359 13.82 4.16 11.05
N LEU A 360 13.68 4.23 9.72
CA LEU A 360 14.78 4.59 8.80
C LEU A 360 15.21 6.04 9.00
N LEU A 361 14.23 6.96 9.02
CA LEU A 361 14.51 8.39 9.22
C LEU A 361 15.21 8.64 10.55
N ARG A 362 14.70 8.05 11.64
CA ARG A 362 15.30 8.21 12.98
C ARG A 362 16.70 7.60 13.07
N SER A 363 16.94 6.48 12.37
CA SER A 363 18.27 5.86 12.31
C SER A 363 19.28 6.76 11.60
N ALA A 364 18.88 7.39 10.48
CA ALA A 364 19.68 8.38 9.78
C ALA A 364 19.93 9.62 10.66
N ALA A 365 18.89 10.13 11.32
CA ALA A 365 19.01 11.28 12.23
C ALA A 365 19.96 11.00 13.39
N GLY A 366 19.99 9.78 13.92
CA GLY A 366 20.92 9.37 14.96
C GLY A 366 22.39 9.44 14.53
N LEU A 367 22.71 9.15 13.27
CA LEU A 367 24.05 9.30 12.73
C LEU A 367 24.40 10.77 12.43
N LEU A 368 23.43 11.54 11.99
CA LEU A 368 23.61 12.94 11.60
C LEU A 368 23.65 13.92 12.80
N GLN A 369 23.44 13.46 14.03
CA GLN A 369 23.50 14.33 15.22
C GLN A 369 24.89 14.95 15.46
N ALA A 370 25.95 14.32 14.93
CA ALA A 370 27.33 14.76 15.09
C ALA A 370 27.81 15.69 13.96
N VAL A 371 26.97 15.97 12.95
CA VAL A 371 27.33 16.85 11.82
C VAL A 371 26.58 18.19 11.92
N PRO A 372 27.06 19.25 11.22
CA PRO A 372 26.34 20.51 11.15
C PRO A 372 24.90 20.34 10.65
N ALA A 373 23.98 21.13 11.18
CA ALA A 373 22.56 21.07 10.80
C ALA A 373 22.33 21.24 9.27
N ALA A 374 23.15 22.08 8.62
CA ALA A 374 23.09 22.26 7.18
C ALA A 374 23.36 20.97 6.40
N ASP A 375 24.30 20.14 6.86
CA ASP A 375 24.63 18.87 6.22
C ASP A 375 23.52 17.84 6.46
N ALA A 376 22.94 17.80 7.66
CA ALA A 376 21.78 16.97 7.95
C ALA A 376 20.56 17.35 7.08
N ILE A 377 20.29 18.64 6.91
CA ILE A 377 19.23 19.16 6.03
C ILE A 377 19.53 18.79 4.57
N ALA A 378 20.78 18.96 4.12
CA ALA A 378 21.20 18.58 2.78
C ALA A 378 20.96 17.09 2.52
N PHE A 379 21.30 16.21 3.47
CA PHE A 379 21.02 14.77 3.38
C PHE A 379 19.51 14.49 3.17
N PHE A 380 18.64 15.02 4.04
CA PHE A 380 17.21 14.78 3.92
C PHE A 380 16.64 15.35 2.63
N ASN A 381 17.13 16.46 2.11
CA ASN A 381 16.73 17.03 0.82
C ASN A 381 17.14 16.16 -0.39
N THR A 382 18.03 15.18 -0.23
CA THR A 382 18.31 14.17 -1.29
C THR A 382 17.23 13.09 -1.41
N VAL A 383 16.38 12.96 -0.39
CA VAL A 383 15.35 11.93 -0.28
C VAL A 383 13.95 12.52 -0.36
N TYR A 384 13.73 13.67 0.26
CA TYR A 384 12.42 14.30 0.44
C TYR A 384 12.31 15.62 -0.33
N ASP A 385 11.09 15.93 -0.75
CA ASP A 385 10.76 17.28 -1.20
C ASP A 385 10.57 18.20 0.00
N LYS A 386 11.39 19.26 0.07
CA LYS A 386 11.45 20.18 1.19
C LYS A 386 10.15 20.96 1.46
N GLN A 387 9.20 20.98 0.51
CA GLN A 387 7.90 21.65 0.69
C GLN A 387 6.79 20.64 0.92
N ARG A 388 6.72 19.59 0.08
CA ARG A 388 5.70 18.55 0.17
C ARG A 388 5.79 17.80 1.49
N ASP A 389 7.01 17.41 1.88
CA ASP A 389 7.27 16.53 3.02
C ASP A 389 7.65 17.30 4.30
N ALA A 390 7.62 18.65 4.26
CA ALA A 390 8.06 19.54 5.34
C ALA A 390 7.37 19.23 6.68
N VAL A 391 6.06 18.98 6.66
CA VAL A 391 5.28 18.69 7.88
C VAL A 391 5.76 17.39 8.53
N TYR A 392 5.89 16.34 7.74
CA TYR A 392 6.36 15.04 8.21
C TYR A 392 7.78 15.13 8.79
N LEU A 393 8.69 15.80 8.07
CA LEU A 393 10.07 15.99 8.51
C LEU A 393 10.15 16.81 9.80
N ALA A 394 9.43 17.93 9.89
CA ALA A 394 9.41 18.73 11.10
C ALA A 394 8.98 17.90 12.32
N GLN A 395 7.90 17.15 12.19
CA GLN A 395 7.35 16.34 13.28
C GLN A 395 8.26 15.18 13.69
N THR A 396 8.80 14.46 12.71
CA THR A 396 9.63 13.30 12.99
C THR A 396 10.99 13.71 13.54
N LEU A 397 11.63 14.74 12.95
CA LEU A 397 12.92 15.24 13.41
C LEU A 397 12.83 15.96 14.76
N ALA A 398 11.69 16.55 15.12
CA ALA A 398 11.47 17.10 16.45
C ALA A 398 11.61 16.06 17.58
N ARG A 399 11.51 14.77 17.23
CA ARG A 399 11.73 13.65 18.15
C ARG A 399 13.15 13.10 18.15
N THR A 400 14.06 13.80 17.52
CA THR A 400 15.47 13.43 17.38
C THR A 400 16.35 14.56 17.87
N PRO A 401 17.67 14.36 18.04
CA PRO A 401 18.59 15.45 18.39
C PRO A 401 18.71 16.57 17.34
N LEU A 402 18.18 16.37 16.11
CA LEU A 402 18.31 17.32 14.99
C LEU A 402 17.29 18.48 15.07
N ARG A 403 17.34 19.25 16.15
CA ARG A 403 16.39 20.34 16.44
C ARG A 403 16.37 21.43 15.37
N GLU A 404 17.54 21.84 14.89
CA GLU A 404 17.67 22.92 13.88
C GLU A 404 17.10 22.45 12.54
N ALA A 405 17.30 21.16 12.16
CA ALA A 405 16.69 20.60 10.97
C ALA A 405 15.17 20.54 11.11
N ALA A 406 14.63 20.15 12.27
CA ALA A 406 13.20 20.17 12.53
C ALA A 406 12.61 21.58 12.38
N LEU A 407 13.25 22.59 12.93
CA LEU A 407 12.84 23.99 12.80
C LEU A 407 12.94 24.49 11.34
N TYR A 408 13.96 24.08 10.61
CA TYR A 408 14.07 24.39 9.17
C TYR A 408 12.84 23.89 8.41
N TYR A 409 12.45 22.63 8.58
CA TYR A 409 11.28 22.07 7.89
C TYR A 409 9.95 22.63 8.40
N ASP A 410 9.84 22.99 9.68
CA ASP A 410 8.67 23.69 10.18
C ASP A 410 8.47 25.05 9.49
N ARG A 411 9.55 25.78 9.24
CA ARG A 411 9.50 27.03 8.45
C ARG A 411 9.07 26.79 7.00
N GLN A 412 9.50 25.68 6.38
CA GLN A 412 9.07 25.32 5.01
C GLN A 412 7.58 24.91 4.94
N ALA A 413 7.04 24.39 6.04
CA ALA A 413 5.64 23.99 6.15
C ALA A 413 4.65 25.17 6.29
N LYS A 414 5.11 26.42 6.29
CA LYS A 414 4.27 27.63 6.44
C LYS A 414 3.10 27.63 5.45
N GLY A 415 1.89 27.91 5.98
CA GLY A 415 0.66 28.03 5.18
C GLY A 415 -0.06 26.69 4.88
N ARG A 416 0.45 25.55 5.35
CA ARG A 416 -0.27 24.26 5.28
C ARG A 416 -0.99 23.98 6.60
N ALA A 417 -2.28 23.62 6.53
CA ALA A 417 -3.02 23.14 7.68
C ALA A 417 -2.39 21.82 8.15
N LEU A 418 -1.94 21.77 9.39
CA LEU A 418 -1.49 20.52 10.02
C LEU A 418 -2.71 19.69 10.43
N PRO A 419 -2.72 18.36 10.22
CA PRO A 419 -3.72 17.49 10.80
C PRO A 419 -3.78 17.69 12.31
N GLU A 420 -4.98 17.66 12.87
CA GLU A 420 -5.29 18.02 14.25
C GLU A 420 -4.44 17.30 15.30
N ALA A 421 -4.35 15.96 15.23
CA ALA A 421 -3.55 15.14 16.14
C ALA A 421 -2.04 15.45 16.05
N GLU A 422 -1.58 15.87 14.88
CA GLU A 422 -0.17 16.17 14.62
C GLU A 422 0.21 17.57 15.11
N THR A 423 -0.72 18.52 15.01
CA THR A 423 -0.55 19.85 15.60
C THR A 423 -0.44 19.74 17.13
N PHE A 424 -1.23 18.88 17.78
CA PHE A 424 -1.11 18.63 19.22
C PHE A 424 0.24 18.01 19.62
N ARG A 425 0.75 17.06 18.84
CA ARG A 425 2.06 16.45 19.10
C ARG A 425 3.20 17.43 18.92
N LEU A 426 3.17 18.27 17.89
CA LEU A 426 4.15 19.32 17.66
C LEU A 426 4.07 20.37 18.78
N ALA A 427 2.86 20.79 19.15
CA ALA A 427 2.59 21.75 20.21
C ALA A 427 3.17 21.34 21.58
N GLY A 428 2.92 20.09 22.01
CA GLY A 428 3.42 19.61 23.29
C GLY A 428 4.95 19.62 23.38
N ARG A 429 5.61 19.43 22.27
CA ARG A 429 7.07 19.41 22.16
C ARG A 429 7.69 20.78 22.00
N VAL A 430 7.07 21.63 21.18
CA VAL A 430 7.47 23.04 21.06
C VAL A 430 7.29 23.77 22.41
N ALA A 431 6.22 23.49 23.18
CA ALA A 431 6.06 24.01 24.53
C ALA A 431 7.15 23.51 25.50
N ALA A 432 7.61 22.26 25.37
CA ALA A 432 8.75 21.74 26.13
C ALA A 432 10.08 22.40 25.71
N TYR A 433 10.20 22.83 24.45
CA TYR A 433 11.38 23.50 23.89
C TYR A 433 11.34 25.04 24.05
N ALA A 434 10.15 25.67 24.11
CA ALA A 434 10.02 27.11 24.30
C ALA A 434 10.58 27.58 25.65
N ALA A 435 10.61 26.69 26.64
CA ALA A 435 11.33 26.92 27.89
C ALA A 435 12.86 27.05 27.70
N ALA A 436 13.39 26.69 26.52
CA ALA A 436 14.82 26.56 26.26
C ALA A 436 15.41 27.50 25.19
N SER A 437 14.62 28.20 24.35
CA SER A 437 15.17 29.15 23.36
C SER A 437 14.17 30.15 22.76
N LEU A 438 14.61 31.38 22.58
CA LEU A 438 13.89 32.54 21.98
C LEU A 438 13.57 32.38 20.48
N GLU A 439 14.18 31.43 19.77
CA GLU A 439 13.92 31.16 18.34
C GLU A 439 12.62 30.37 18.08
N ALA A 440 11.95 29.91 19.14
CA ALA A 440 10.66 29.23 19.08
C ALA A 440 9.46 30.15 18.73
N SER A 441 9.68 31.49 18.57
CA SER A 441 8.61 32.47 18.42
C SER A 441 7.68 32.23 17.22
N GLU A 442 8.16 31.68 16.12
CA GLU A 442 7.36 31.40 14.91
C GLU A 442 6.48 30.16 15.04
N SER A 443 7.02 29.08 15.59
CA SER A 443 6.25 27.86 15.88
C SER A 443 5.21 28.11 16.96
N MET A 444 5.53 28.98 17.93
CA MET A 444 4.62 29.48 18.97
C MET A 444 3.49 30.33 18.39
N SER A 445 3.78 31.19 17.40
CA SER A 445 2.77 31.95 16.69
C SER A 445 1.76 31.07 15.94
N ARG A 446 2.23 29.99 15.30
CA ARG A 446 1.36 29.01 14.60
C ARG A 446 0.47 28.23 15.57
N LEU A 447 0.99 27.88 16.74
CA LEU A 447 0.22 27.29 17.83
C LEU A 447 -0.86 28.25 18.35
N GLY A 448 -0.57 29.54 18.43
CA GLY A 448 -1.51 30.58 18.77
C GLY A 448 -2.67 30.65 17.77
N VAL A 449 -2.37 30.71 16.47
CA VAL A 449 -3.37 30.73 15.40
C VAL A 449 -4.22 29.46 15.39
N TRP A 450 -3.62 28.30 15.60
CA TRP A 450 -4.36 27.04 15.67
C TRP A 450 -5.32 26.99 16.89
N ALA A 451 -4.87 27.45 18.05
CA ALA A 451 -5.70 27.52 19.24
C ALA A 451 -6.84 28.54 19.12
N GLU A 452 -6.64 29.63 18.38
CA GLU A 452 -7.68 30.63 18.07
C GLU A 452 -8.75 30.07 17.11
N GLN A 453 -8.35 29.27 16.11
CA GLN A 453 -9.29 28.67 15.15
C GLN A 453 -10.22 27.61 15.77
N ARG A 454 -9.91 27.09 16.96
CA ARG A 454 -10.70 26.04 17.63
C ARG A 454 -11.66 26.53 18.69
N THR A 455 -11.71 27.82 18.97
CA THR A 455 -12.65 28.37 19.95
C THR A 455 -14.11 28.25 19.53
N ASP A 456 -14.40 28.02 18.23
CA ASP A 456 -15.76 28.07 17.68
C ASP A 456 -16.49 26.73 17.57
N SER A 457 -15.85 25.57 17.84
CA SER A 457 -16.42 24.28 17.42
C SER A 457 -16.69 23.22 18.52
N SER A 458 -16.32 23.40 19.79
CA SER A 458 -16.61 22.38 20.81
C SER A 458 -16.67 22.91 22.26
N GLY A 459 -17.82 22.84 22.84
CA GLY A 459 -18.21 23.42 24.16
C GLY A 459 -17.60 22.79 25.41
N GLY A 460 -16.40 22.19 25.40
CA GLY A 460 -15.78 21.61 26.58
C GLY A 460 -14.27 21.86 26.75
N GLN A 461 -13.58 22.18 25.67
CA GLN A 461 -12.12 22.42 25.66
C GLN A 461 -11.76 23.91 25.58
N GLY A 462 -12.74 24.79 25.60
CA GLY A 462 -12.62 26.22 25.31
C GLY A 462 -11.68 27.02 26.20
N ALA A 463 -11.51 26.66 27.46
CA ALA A 463 -10.68 27.42 28.39
C ALA A 463 -9.14 27.28 28.10
N LEU A 464 -8.74 26.11 27.65
CA LEU A 464 -7.33 25.83 27.25
C LEU A 464 -6.99 26.46 25.92
N ALA A 465 -7.89 26.38 24.94
CA ALA A 465 -7.70 26.96 23.61
C ALA A 465 -7.61 28.49 23.64
N VAL A 466 -8.32 29.16 24.54
CA VAL A 466 -8.28 30.62 24.68
C VAL A 466 -7.06 31.10 25.49
N LEU A 467 -6.64 30.34 26.51
CA LEU A 467 -5.54 30.75 27.37
C LEU A 467 -4.17 30.43 26.82
N LEU A 468 -4.04 29.36 26.05
CA LEU A 468 -2.76 28.94 25.49
C LEU A 468 -2.15 29.96 24.52
N PRO A 469 -2.86 30.56 23.54
CA PRO A 469 -2.31 31.62 22.68
C PRO A 469 -1.87 32.87 23.44
N ALA A 470 -2.63 33.25 24.45
CA ALA A 470 -2.30 34.43 25.28
C ALA A 470 -1.03 34.16 26.10
N MET A 471 -0.93 32.97 26.70
CA MET A 471 0.23 32.55 27.46
C MET A 471 1.50 32.48 26.60
N LEU A 472 1.37 31.93 25.39
CA LEU A 472 2.49 31.78 24.46
C LEU A 472 2.99 33.15 23.95
N ARG A 473 2.08 34.09 23.63
CA ARG A 473 2.44 35.46 23.23
C ARG A 473 3.16 36.20 24.36
N ARG A 474 2.70 36.07 25.61
CA ARG A 474 3.29 36.73 26.76
C ARG A 474 4.65 36.15 27.13
N THR A 475 4.79 34.81 27.08
CA THR A 475 6.08 34.15 27.33
C THR A 475 7.11 34.55 26.27
N ALA A 476 6.70 34.65 24.98
CA ALA A 476 7.57 35.14 23.91
C ALA A 476 7.95 36.61 24.07
N ALA A 477 7.12 37.44 24.75
CA ALA A 477 7.39 38.85 25.09
C ALA A 477 8.18 39.02 26.41
N GLY A 478 8.49 37.91 27.12
CA GLY A 478 9.21 37.99 28.40
C GLY A 478 8.33 38.38 29.60
N ASP A 479 7.00 38.41 29.43
CA ASP A 479 6.06 38.80 30.49
C ASP A 479 5.87 37.69 31.55
N ALA A 480 5.55 38.09 32.77
CA ALA A 480 5.29 37.17 33.88
C ALA A 480 4.02 36.32 33.63
N VAL A 481 4.13 35.01 33.79
CA VAL A 481 3.04 34.06 33.64
C VAL A 481 2.11 34.10 34.85
N THR A 482 0.82 34.31 34.64
CA THR A 482 -0.18 34.34 35.73
C THR A 482 -0.46 32.95 36.30
N GLU A 483 -0.96 32.86 37.53
CA GLU A 483 -1.34 31.59 38.17
C GLU A 483 -2.43 30.81 37.36
N ARG A 484 -3.31 31.55 36.66
CA ARG A 484 -4.31 30.96 35.77
C ARG A 484 -3.66 30.28 34.55
N GLU A 485 -2.65 30.91 33.97
CA GLU A 485 -1.85 30.39 32.86
C GLU A 485 -1.01 29.18 33.27
N LYS A 486 -0.40 29.21 34.46
CA LYS A 486 0.33 28.07 35.03
C LYS A 486 -0.61 26.85 35.24
N LYS A 487 -1.85 27.11 35.72
CA LYS A 487 -2.86 26.06 35.90
C LYS A 487 -3.32 25.46 34.54
N ALA A 488 -3.49 26.32 33.53
CA ALA A 488 -3.81 25.91 32.17
C ALA A 488 -2.67 25.09 31.52
N ALA A 489 -1.42 25.51 31.69
CA ALA A 489 -0.23 24.80 31.22
C ALA A 489 -0.10 23.43 31.90
N LYS A 490 -0.41 23.33 33.20
CA LYS A 490 -0.38 22.08 33.95
C LYS A 490 -1.52 21.11 33.53
N ALA A 491 -2.70 21.65 33.18
CA ALA A 491 -3.82 20.87 32.63
C ALA A 491 -3.49 20.36 31.21
N PHE A 492 -2.94 21.22 30.36
CA PHE A 492 -2.47 20.87 29.03
C PHE A 492 -1.38 19.78 29.07
N GLY A 493 -0.38 19.91 29.96
CA GLY A 493 0.66 18.92 30.15
C GLY A 493 0.13 17.56 30.62
N ARG A 494 -1.01 17.51 31.34
CA ARG A 494 -1.69 16.26 31.73
C ARG A 494 -2.42 15.64 30.56
N GLU A 495 -3.10 16.44 29.76
CA GLU A 495 -3.83 15.99 28.57
C GLU A 495 -2.85 15.44 27.51
N MET A 496 -1.73 16.11 27.32
CA MET A 496 -0.67 15.66 26.40
C MET A 496 0.00 14.36 26.86
N ARG A 497 0.17 14.13 28.17
CA ARG A 497 0.63 12.84 28.71
C ARG A 497 -0.39 11.73 28.49
N GLY A 498 -1.67 12.04 28.64
CA GLY A 498 -2.77 11.10 28.35
C GLY A 498 -2.81 10.65 26.89
N LEU A 499 -2.26 11.47 25.98
CA LEU A 499 -2.11 11.14 24.54
C LEU A 499 -0.74 10.49 24.22
N GLY A 500 0.06 10.10 25.21
CA GLY A 500 1.38 9.50 25.03
C GLY A 500 2.46 10.48 24.56
N VAL A 501 2.24 11.78 24.73
CA VAL A 501 3.19 12.83 24.37
C VAL A 501 3.91 13.30 25.62
N GLY A 502 5.16 12.85 25.83
CA GLY A 502 6.01 13.43 26.89
C GLY A 502 6.58 12.47 27.93
N GLU A 503 6.56 11.17 27.73
CA GLU A 503 7.40 10.27 28.51
C GLU A 503 8.74 10.03 27.81
N GLU A 504 9.71 10.95 28.01
CA GLU A 504 11.11 10.57 28.00
C GLU A 504 11.38 9.95 29.39
N ARG A 505 11.55 8.64 29.42
CA ARG A 505 12.24 8.01 30.55
C ARG A 505 13.69 8.47 30.52
N GLY A 506 14.13 9.01 31.63
CA GLY A 506 15.50 9.44 31.91
C GLY A 506 16.54 8.33 31.83
#